data_7e85c54cdaf208122897c194e70b93c6
#
_entry.id   7e85c54cdaf208122897c194e70b93c6
#
_cell.length_a   1.000
_cell.length_b   1.000
_cell.length_c   1.000
_cell.angle_alpha   90.00
_cell.angle_beta   90.00
_cell.angle_gamma   90.00
#
_symmetry.space_group_name_H-M   'P 1'
#
loop_
_entity.id
_entity.type
_entity.pdbx_description
1 polymer ?
#
loop_
_entity_poly.entity_id
_entity_poly.type
_entity_poly.pdbx_seq_one_letter_code
_entity_poly.pdbx_strand_id
1 'polypeptide(L)'
;VQTVNTDNIGPVSSGEEPIIAPRKTKRKRFPLSFVVVALAILGAVIYLVYANTQSNSVYYMTVPELHHCSICETESVRVAGVVLQNSVQHDDQGRVVSFTISDSGKNINMLPVTYSGVVPDIFRPGVQVVVEGHYTGSGPFQAQTLLAKCPSKFQSATPTAN
;
A
#
# COMPACT_ATOMS: atom_id res chain seq x y z
N VAL A 1 76.61 -70.46 -10.78
CA VAL A 1 76.92 -69.76 -12.02
C VAL A 1 75.72 -69.74 -12.90
N GLN A 2 74.96 -68.68 -12.98
CA GLN A 2 73.86 -68.54 -13.95
C GLN A 2 73.99 -67.21 -14.66
N THR A 3 74.13 -67.28 -15.92
CA THR A 3 74.24 -66.23 -16.90
C THR A 3 72.96 -65.46 -17.02
N VAL A 4 73.06 -64.16 -16.83
CA VAL A 4 71.92 -63.25 -17.08
C VAL A 4 71.85 -63.00 -18.59
N ASN A 5 70.69 -63.27 -19.15
CA ASN A 5 70.37 -63.00 -20.56
C ASN A 5 69.82 -61.57 -20.69
N THR A 6 70.60 -60.74 -21.33
CA THR A 6 70.34 -59.38 -21.70
C THR A 6 69.86 -59.26 -23.12
N ASP A 7 68.59 -59.48 -23.36
CA ASP A 7 68.00 -59.14 -24.67
C ASP A 7 66.50 -59.13 -24.57
N ASN A 8 65.97 -57.92 -24.23
CA ASN A 8 64.66 -57.51 -24.76
C ASN A 8 64.39 -55.99 -24.34
N ILE A 9 65.06 -55.11 -25.07
CA ILE A 9 64.62 -53.70 -25.01
C ILE A 9 63.63 -53.52 -26.17
N GLY A 10 62.36 -53.67 -25.86
CA GLY A 10 61.25 -53.27 -26.76
C GLY A 10 61.17 -51.77 -26.92
N PRO A 11 60.74 -51.23 -28.06
CA PRO A 11 60.71 -49.80 -28.33
C PRO A 11 59.72 -49.10 -27.44
N VAL A 12 60.20 -47.99 -26.84
CA VAL A 12 59.41 -47.04 -26.06
C VAL A 12 58.32 -46.47 -26.96
N SER A 13 57.07 -46.89 -26.73
CA SER A 13 55.91 -46.32 -27.36
C SER A 13 55.74 -44.88 -26.83
N SER A 14 55.94 -43.92 -27.70
CA SER A 14 55.69 -42.50 -27.49
C SER A 14 54.24 -42.33 -27.06
N GLY A 15 54.05 -41.80 -25.82
CA GLY A 15 52.70 -41.53 -25.29
C GLY A 15 52.00 -40.50 -26.16
N GLU A 16 50.99 -40.96 -26.88
CA GLU A 16 49.99 -40.07 -27.44
C GLU A 16 49.11 -39.59 -26.31
N GLU A 17 49.30 -38.34 -25.92
CA GLU A 17 48.37 -37.63 -25.05
C GLU A 17 46.98 -37.60 -25.73
N PRO A 18 45.89 -38.01 -25.06
CA PRO A 18 44.57 -37.87 -25.62
C PRO A 18 44.20 -36.41 -25.74
N ILE A 19 44.12 -35.91 -26.96
CA ILE A 19 43.61 -34.59 -27.29
C ILE A 19 42.15 -34.57 -26.83
N ILE A 20 41.91 -33.92 -25.67
CA ILE A 20 40.56 -33.68 -25.15
C ILE A 20 39.88 -32.69 -26.09
N ALA A 21 39.12 -33.21 -27.04
CA ALA A 21 38.29 -32.37 -27.91
C ALA A 21 37.33 -31.50 -27.06
N PRO A 22 37.26 -30.19 -27.32
CA PRO A 22 36.38 -29.31 -26.56
C PRO A 22 34.94 -29.76 -26.72
N ARG A 23 34.31 -30.20 -25.62
CA ARG A 23 32.86 -30.50 -25.54
C ARG A 23 32.12 -29.29 -26.02
N LYS A 24 31.59 -29.29 -27.22
CA LYS A 24 30.63 -28.29 -27.71
C LYS A 24 29.41 -28.36 -26.81
N THR A 25 29.30 -27.44 -25.86
CA THR A 25 28.08 -27.22 -25.09
C THR A 25 26.99 -26.81 -26.08
N LYS A 26 26.09 -27.71 -26.40
CA LYS A 26 24.86 -27.41 -27.14
C LYS A 26 24.12 -26.36 -26.28
N ARG A 27 24.20 -25.07 -26.62
CA ARG A 27 23.31 -24.05 -26.08
C ARG A 27 21.89 -24.51 -26.35
N LYS A 28 21.17 -24.95 -25.32
CA LYS A 28 19.76 -25.26 -25.39
C LYS A 28 19.08 -23.98 -25.85
N ARG A 29 18.69 -23.90 -27.11
CA ARG A 29 17.87 -22.85 -27.63
C ARG A 29 16.52 -23.04 -26.94
N PHE A 30 16.22 -22.21 -25.95
CA PHE A 30 14.90 -22.19 -25.35
C PHE A 30 13.90 -21.99 -26.49
N PRO A 31 12.93 -22.86 -26.67
CA PRO A 31 11.99 -22.71 -27.75
C PRO A 31 11.28 -21.38 -27.62
N LEU A 32 11.24 -20.62 -28.67
CA LEU A 32 10.69 -19.26 -28.75
C LEU A 32 9.29 -19.16 -28.10
N SER A 33 8.52 -20.25 -28.18
CA SER A 33 7.20 -20.37 -27.55
C SER A 33 7.24 -20.19 -26.02
N PHE A 34 8.25 -20.68 -25.31
CA PHE A 34 8.38 -20.47 -23.86
C PHE A 34 8.72 -19.02 -23.53
N VAL A 35 9.50 -18.34 -24.35
CA VAL A 35 9.80 -16.91 -24.19
C VAL A 35 8.55 -16.09 -24.38
N VAL A 36 7.74 -16.38 -25.39
CA VAL A 36 6.47 -15.68 -25.64
C VAL A 36 5.48 -15.88 -24.49
N VAL A 37 5.35 -17.10 -23.98
CA VAL A 37 4.47 -17.39 -22.84
C VAL A 37 4.96 -16.68 -21.58
N ALA A 38 6.27 -16.69 -21.29
CA ALA A 38 6.83 -15.99 -20.13
C ALA A 38 6.60 -14.48 -20.23
N LEU A 39 6.74 -13.90 -21.42
CA LEU A 39 6.53 -12.48 -21.66
C LEU A 39 5.05 -12.09 -21.53
N ALA A 40 4.13 -12.98 -21.97
CA ALA A 40 2.70 -12.78 -21.80
C ALA A 40 2.29 -12.84 -20.32
N ILE A 41 2.83 -13.77 -19.53
CA ILE A 41 2.58 -13.85 -18.09
C ILE A 41 3.14 -12.62 -17.37
N LEU A 42 4.36 -12.20 -17.70
CA LEU A 42 4.96 -11.01 -17.13
C LEU A 42 4.12 -9.74 -17.44
N GLY A 43 3.65 -9.61 -18.67
CA GLY A 43 2.77 -8.52 -19.09
C GLY A 43 1.43 -8.53 -18.35
N ALA A 44 0.82 -9.71 -18.16
CA ALA A 44 -0.41 -9.85 -17.39
C ALA A 44 -0.22 -9.47 -15.91
N VAL A 45 0.89 -9.87 -15.30
CA VAL A 45 1.21 -9.51 -13.90
C VAL A 45 1.42 -8.01 -13.76
N ILE A 46 2.18 -7.39 -14.66
CA ILE A 46 2.41 -5.94 -14.66
C ILE A 46 1.08 -5.20 -14.83
N TYR A 47 0.22 -5.66 -15.75
CA TYR A 47 -1.10 -5.08 -15.96
C TYR A 47 -1.99 -5.19 -14.70
N LEU A 48 -2.02 -6.35 -14.05
CA LEU A 48 -2.79 -6.55 -12.82
C LEU A 48 -2.28 -5.67 -11.67
N VAL A 49 -0.96 -5.54 -11.51
CA VAL A 49 -0.36 -4.65 -10.50
C VAL A 49 -0.74 -3.21 -10.79
N TYR A 50 -0.59 -2.77 -12.03
CA TYR A 50 -0.95 -1.42 -12.44
C TYR A 50 -2.44 -1.11 -12.21
N ALA A 51 -3.34 -2.00 -12.63
CA ALA A 51 -4.78 -1.84 -12.43
C ALA A 51 -5.19 -1.82 -10.95
N ASN A 52 -4.54 -2.62 -10.10
CA ASN A 52 -4.81 -2.65 -8.65
C ASN A 52 -4.24 -1.42 -7.91
N THR A 53 -3.14 -0.85 -8.39
CA THR A 53 -2.50 0.29 -7.71
C THR A 53 -3.31 1.57 -7.88
N GLN A 54 -4.05 1.71 -8.96
CA GLN A 54 -4.89 2.90 -9.21
C GLN A 54 -6.09 3.02 -8.24
N SER A 55 -6.56 1.91 -7.67
CA SER A 55 -7.79 1.90 -6.87
C SER A 55 -7.61 2.26 -5.39
N ASN A 56 -6.39 2.43 -4.88
CA ASN A 56 -6.14 2.52 -3.44
C ASN A 56 -5.41 3.79 -2.97
N SER A 57 -5.32 4.83 -3.79
CA SER A 57 -4.75 6.11 -3.37
C SER A 57 -5.78 6.93 -2.61
N VAL A 58 -6.02 6.58 -1.34
CA VAL A 58 -6.84 7.43 -0.47
C VAL A 58 -5.96 8.51 0.14
N TYR A 59 -6.15 9.73 -0.31
CA TYR A 59 -5.41 10.89 0.17
C TYR A 59 -5.90 11.31 1.57
N TYR A 60 -4.97 11.43 2.52
CA TYR A 60 -5.24 12.07 3.81
C TYR A 60 -5.06 13.57 3.67
N MET A 61 -6.08 14.30 4.06
CA MET A 61 -6.03 15.77 4.05
C MET A 61 -6.74 16.38 5.26
N THR A 62 -6.44 17.64 5.50
CA THR A 62 -7.11 18.45 6.50
C THR A 62 -8.32 19.15 5.90
N VAL A 63 -9.22 19.68 6.75
CA VAL A 63 -10.40 20.42 6.28
C VAL A 63 -10.05 21.60 5.37
N PRO A 64 -9.03 22.44 5.66
CA PRO A 64 -8.67 23.52 4.75
C PRO A 64 -8.14 23.07 3.39
N GLU A 65 -7.40 21.96 3.35
CA GLU A 65 -6.89 21.41 2.09
C GLU A 65 -8.01 20.90 1.18
N LEU A 66 -9.09 20.36 1.76
CA LEU A 66 -10.24 19.88 1.03
C LEU A 66 -10.91 21.00 0.20
N HIS A 67 -11.00 22.21 0.72
CA HIS A 67 -11.61 23.35 0.02
C HIS A 67 -10.82 23.80 -1.21
N HIS A 68 -9.56 23.41 -1.34
CA HIS A 68 -8.70 23.73 -2.49
C HIS A 68 -8.48 22.52 -3.41
N CYS A 69 -9.14 21.40 -3.13
CA CYS A 69 -8.96 20.15 -3.84
C CYS A 69 -9.88 20.06 -5.07
N SER A 70 -9.30 20.06 -6.26
CA SER A 70 -10.06 19.92 -7.54
C SER A 70 -10.33 18.46 -7.92
N ILE A 71 -9.61 17.49 -7.34
CA ILE A 71 -9.76 16.06 -7.67
C ILE A 71 -10.66 15.31 -6.67
N CYS A 72 -11.07 15.97 -5.59
CA CYS A 72 -11.88 15.36 -4.53
C CYS A 72 -13.34 15.08 -4.92
N GLU A 73 -13.76 15.59 -6.08
CA GLU A 73 -15.09 15.29 -6.62
C GLU A 73 -15.19 13.86 -7.18
N THR A 74 -14.09 13.34 -7.71
CA THR A 74 -14.05 12.02 -8.36
C THR A 74 -13.39 10.95 -7.51
N GLU A 75 -12.50 11.34 -6.60
CA GLU A 75 -11.72 10.43 -5.78
C GLU A 75 -12.24 10.38 -4.33
N SER A 76 -12.16 9.21 -3.72
CA SER A 76 -12.46 9.05 -2.30
C SER A 76 -11.31 9.61 -1.47
N VAL A 77 -11.62 10.51 -0.54
CA VAL A 77 -10.63 11.19 0.30
C VAL A 77 -10.89 10.94 1.78
N ARG A 78 -9.84 10.99 2.58
CA ARG A 78 -9.90 10.91 4.05
C ARG A 78 -9.64 12.26 4.66
N VAL A 79 -10.63 12.75 5.40
CA VAL A 79 -10.53 14.02 6.10
C VAL A 79 -10.50 13.79 7.60
N ALA A 80 -9.46 14.31 8.26
CA ALA A 80 -9.35 14.28 9.71
C ALA A 80 -9.89 15.58 10.32
N GLY A 81 -10.60 15.45 11.41
CA GLY A 81 -11.11 16.62 12.14
C GLY A 81 -11.63 16.25 13.52
N VAL A 82 -12.04 17.26 14.27
CA VAL A 82 -12.65 17.12 15.60
C VAL A 82 -14.14 17.44 15.48
N VAL A 83 -14.98 16.57 16.03
CA VAL A 83 -16.45 16.77 16.04
C VAL A 83 -16.81 17.97 16.90
N LEU A 84 -17.51 18.95 16.32
CA LEU A 84 -17.94 20.15 17.03
C LEU A 84 -19.05 19.82 18.05
N GLN A 85 -19.06 20.59 19.13
CA GLN A 85 -20.12 20.54 20.14
C GLN A 85 -21.45 20.97 19.50
N ASN A 86 -22.53 20.30 19.90
CA ASN A 86 -23.90 20.61 19.46
C ASN A 86 -24.14 20.54 17.93
N SER A 87 -23.26 19.89 17.18
CA SER A 87 -23.39 19.74 15.72
C SER A 87 -23.97 18.40 15.27
N VAL A 88 -24.05 17.43 16.17
CA VAL A 88 -24.50 16.08 15.87
C VAL A 88 -26.02 16.05 15.78
N GLN A 89 -26.55 15.61 14.64
CA GLN A 89 -27.97 15.42 14.38
C GLN A 89 -28.26 13.95 14.24
N HIS A 90 -29.40 13.54 14.80
CA HIS A 90 -29.89 12.17 14.77
C HIS A 90 -31.19 12.10 13.97
N ASP A 91 -31.43 10.96 13.35
CA ASP A 91 -32.74 10.67 12.74
C ASP A 91 -33.79 10.25 13.80
N ASP A 92 -35.03 9.99 13.34
CA ASP A 92 -36.12 9.53 14.19
C ASP A 92 -35.85 8.17 14.88
N GLN A 93 -34.84 7.44 14.42
CA GLN A 93 -34.40 6.16 14.97
C GLN A 93 -33.17 6.32 15.89
N GLY A 94 -32.72 7.57 16.15
CA GLY A 94 -31.57 7.88 16.99
C GLY A 94 -30.20 7.62 16.34
N ARG A 95 -30.17 7.37 15.01
CA ARG A 95 -28.89 7.22 14.29
C ARG A 95 -28.29 8.58 13.94
N VAL A 96 -26.97 8.68 13.99
CA VAL A 96 -26.28 9.90 13.55
C VAL A 96 -26.38 10.01 12.03
N VAL A 97 -26.97 11.10 11.55
CA VAL A 97 -27.13 11.38 10.12
C VAL A 97 -26.28 12.54 9.64
N SER A 98 -25.97 13.51 10.51
CA SER A 98 -25.07 14.59 10.17
C SER A 98 -24.34 15.13 11.39
N PHE A 99 -23.16 15.67 11.15
CA PHE A 99 -22.36 16.36 12.16
C PHE A 99 -21.35 17.28 11.46
N THR A 100 -20.74 18.18 12.21
CA THR A 100 -19.72 19.08 11.67
C THR A 100 -18.37 18.74 12.30
N ILE A 101 -17.35 18.66 11.48
CA ILE A 101 -15.96 18.54 11.92
C ILE A 101 -15.20 19.83 11.63
N SER A 102 -14.17 20.08 12.43
CA SER A 102 -13.22 21.17 12.21
C SER A 102 -11.81 20.70 12.48
N ASP A 103 -10.84 21.43 11.95
CA ASP A 103 -9.43 21.08 12.09
C ASP A 103 -8.97 21.06 13.57
N SER A 104 -9.44 22.00 14.39
CA SER A 104 -8.99 22.17 15.77
C SER A 104 -10.09 22.06 16.83
N GLY A 105 -11.27 21.58 16.47
CA GLY A 105 -12.43 21.59 17.39
C GLY A 105 -12.99 22.97 17.70
N LYS A 106 -12.51 24.00 17.01
CA LYS A 106 -13.01 25.38 17.06
C LYS A 106 -13.88 25.66 15.84
N ASN A 107 -14.69 26.71 15.89
CA ASN A 107 -15.55 27.12 14.78
C ASN A 107 -14.77 27.77 13.62
N ILE A 108 -13.66 27.16 13.24
CA ILE A 108 -12.77 27.59 12.15
C ILE A 108 -12.62 26.39 11.20
N ASN A 109 -12.68 26.63 9.90
CA ASN A 109 -12.59 25.58 8.88
C ASN A 109 -13.58 24.44 9.17
N MET A 110 -14.85 24.75 9.20
CA MET A 110 -15.93 23.80 9.48
C MET A 110 -16.29 23.04 8.22
N LEU A 111 -16.45 21.72 8.33
CA LEU A 111 -16.93 20.87 7.27
C LEU A 111 -18.18 20.10 7.75
N PRO A 112 -19.35 20.40 7.20
CA PRO A 112 -20.55 19.59 7.42
C PRO A 112 -20.34 18.20 6.80
N VAL A 113 -20.70 17.15 7.52
CA VAL A 113 -20.58 15.77 7.09
C VAL A 113 -21.94 15.10 7.19
N THR A 114 -22.34 14.41 6.13
CA THR A 114 -23.50 13.51 6.13
C THR A 114 -22.98 12.08 6.17
N TYR A 115 -23.52 11.26 7.07
CA TYR A 115 -23.09 9.89 7.28
C TYR A 115 -24.30 8.97 7.44
N SER A 116 -24.30 7.82 6.78
CA SER A 116 -25.41 6.85 6.81
C SER A 116 -25.00 5.46 7.31
N GLY A 117 -23.83 5.34 7.91
CA GLY A 117 -23.30 4.06 8.39
C GLY A 117 -23.46 3.85 9.90
N VAL A 118 -22.83 2.78 10.40
CA VAL A 118 -22.80 2.46 11.83
C VAL A 118 -21.77 3.34 12.53
N VAL A 119 -22.21 4.08 13.54
CA VAL A 119 -21.36 4.99 14.32
C VAL A 119 -20.62 4.20 15.40
N PRO A 120 -19.30 4.38 15.55
CA PRO A 120 -18.55 3.76 16.65
C PRO A 120 -19.02 4.25 18.04
N ASP A 121 -19.01 3.39 19.04
CA ASP A 121 -19.44 3.69 20.42
C ASP A 121 -18.68 4.85 21.07
N ILE A 122 -17.45 5.08 20.63
CA ILE A 122 -16.59 6.18 21.12
C ILE A 122 -16.88 7.53 20.45
N PHE A 123 -17.78 7.56 19.45
CA PHE A 123 -18.15 8.79 18.76
C PHE A 123 -18.93 9.72 19.70
N ARG A 124 -18.41 10.92 19.88
CA ARG A 124 -19.05 11.99 20.66
C ARG A 124 -18.44 13.35 20.30
N PRO A 125 -19.11 14.44 20.59
CA PRO A 125 -18.54 15.79 20.43
C PRO A 125 -17.18 15.91 21.14
N GLY A 126 -16.23 16.58 20.49
CA GLY A 126 -14.85 16.75 20.97
C GLY A 126 -13.91 15.59 20.65
N VAL A 127 -14.38 14.50 20.06
CA VAL A 127 -13.52 13.39 19.63
C VAL A 127 -12.94 13.66 18.25
N GLN A 128 -11.68 13.28 18.05
CA GLN A 128 -11.07 13.30 16.74
C GLN A 128 -11.57 12.14 15.90
N VAL A 129 -12.01 12.44 14.68
CA VAL A 129 -12.52 11.47 13.72
C VAL A 129 -11.78 11.57 12.40
N VAL A 130 -11.78 10.49 11.65
CA VAL A 130 -11.41 10.46 10.24
C VAL A 130 -12.62 9.99 9.46
N VAL A 131 -13.09 10.79 8.54
CA VAL A 131 -14.17 10.46 7.62
C VAL A 131 -13.59 10.16 6.24
N GLU A 132 -14.08 9.11 5.61
CA GLU A 132 -13.71 8.74 4.25
C GLU A 132 -14.95 8.81 3.36
N GLY A 133 -14.83 9.44 2.21
CA GLY A 133 -15.94 9.64 1.28
C GLY A 133 -15.61 10.62 0.16
N HIS A 134 -16.63 11.24 -0.38
CA HIS A 134 -16.54 12.16 -1.51
C HIS A 134 -16.97 13.57 -1.12
N TYR A 135 -16.33 14.56 -1.75
CA TYR A 135 -16.67 15.96 -1.59
C TYR A 135 -16.93 16.59 -2.95
N THR A 136 -18.12 17.07 -3.18
CA THR A 136 -18.55 17.66 -4.46
C THR A 136 -18.21 19.14 -4.60
N GLY A 137 -17.24 19.66 -3.84
CA GLY A 137 -16.83 21.07 -3.91
C GLY A 137 -17.80 22.03 -3.23
N SER A 138 -19.04 21.66 -3.04
CA SER A 138 -20.08 22.44 -2.37
C SER A 138 -21.03 21.55 -1.56
N GLY A 139 -21.49 22.05 -0.41
CA GLY A 139 -22.40 21.28 0.45
C GLY A 139 -21.69 20.36 1.44
N PRO A 140 -22.43 19.39 2.05
CA PRO A 140 -21.87 18.50 3.04
C PRO A 140 -20.99 17.42 2.40
N PHE A 141 -19.92 17.02 3.11
CA PHE A 141 -19.08 15.88 2.78
C PHE A 141 -19.89 14.58 2.92
N GLN A 142 -19.92 13.76 1.88
CA GLN A 142 -20.65 12.48 1.87
C GLN A 142 -19.73 11.37 2.41
N ALA A 143 -19.82 11.09 3.70
CA ALA A 143 -19.00 10.08 4.34
C ALA A 143 -19.60 8.67 4.18
N GLN A 144 -18.76 7.73 3.77
CA GLN A 144 -19.06 6.30 3.68
C GLN A 144 -18.46 5.53 4.86
N THR A 145 -17.33 6.00 5.38
CA THR A 145 -16.65 5.40 6.53
C THR A 145 -16.37 6.46 7.59
N LEU A 146 -16.58 6.09 8.84
CA LEU A 146 -16.31 6.93 10.01
C LEU A 146 -15.43 6.16 10.99
N LEU A 147 -14.24 6.70 11.26
CA LEU A 147 -13.28 6.17 12.22
C LEU A 147 -13.08 7.19 13.34
N ALA A 148 -13.41 6.83 14.57
CA ALA A 148 -13.13 7.65 15.72
C ALA A 148 -11.78 7.25 16.35
N LYS A 149 -10.93 8.23 16.64
CA LYS A 149 -9.66 8.00 17.31
C LYS A 149 -9.84 8.10 18.81
N CYS A 150 -9.40 7.08 19.56
CA CYS A 150 -9.29 7.17 21.01
C CYS A 150 -8.28 8.29 21.34
N PRO A 151 -8.62 9.27 22.21
CA PRO A 151 -7.65 10.23 22.68
C PRO A 151 -6.60 9.47 23.50
N SER A 152 -5.42 9.28 22.94
CA SER A 152 -4.26 8.79 23.70
C SER A 152 -3.90 9.86 24.70
N LYS A 153 -4.20 9.66 25.98
CA LYS A 153 -3.76 10.50 27.09
C LYS A 153 -2.27 10.32 27.34
N PHE A 154 -1.43 10.71 26.40
CA PHE A 154 -0.04 11.05 26.69
C PHE A 154 0.02 12.59 26.90
N GLN A 155 -0.65 13.06 27.93
CA GLN A 155 -0.24 14.32 28.53
C GLN A 155 1.00 13.98 29.36
N SER A 156 2.16 14.37 28.84
CA SER A 156 3.36 14.47 29.65
C SER A 156 3.01 15.40 30.82
N ALA A 157 2.90 14.84 32.01
CA ALA A 157 2.81 15.64 33.22
C ALA A 157 4.11 16.45 33.29
N THR A 158 4.04 17.74 33.00
CA THR A 158 5.13 18.66 33.26
C THR A 158 5.30 18.69 34.78
N PRO A 159 6.45 18.25 35.35
CA PRO A 159 6.66 18.37 36.77
C PRO A 159 6.71 19.85 37.11
N THR A 160 5.73 20.32 37.89
CA THR A 160 5.79 21.66 38.50
C THR A 160 6.95 21.63 39.48
N ALA A 161 8.07 22.25 39.08
CA ALA A 161 9.15 22.54 40.01
C ALA A 161 8.61 23.62 41.02
N ASN A 162 8.61 23.21 42.29
CA ASN A 162 8.34 24.07 43.42
C ASN A 162 9.66 24.69 43.91
#